data_2ea4982b24c34d1f2926e3ebb808e570
#
_entry.id   2ea4982b24c34d1f2926e3ebb808e570
#
_cell.length_a   1.000
_cell.length_b   1.000
_cell.length_c   1.000
_cell.angle_alpha   90.00
_cell.angle_beta   90.00
_cell.angle_gamma   90.00
#
_symmetry.space_group_name_H-M   'P 1'
#
loop_
_entity.id
_entity.type
_entity.pdbx_description
1 polymer ?
#
loop_
_entity_poly.entity_id
_entity_poly.type
_entity_poly.pdbx_seq_one_letter_code
_entity_poly.pdbx_strand_id
1 'polypeptide(L)'
;MGQHPRGTSTLYPVVVSYIDETLVVAVISAVHGDIVPHSWTWIRPDPKPLPAATQPAQPLPVYFIGHAGVSLLYKESENNHNVQDNLRVIGDEIRAISPAPKAIITFSGHFEAGEIHGPGVIEVNLKQGTYIQHDFVNDFHDSHPFVYEYDWPHLDAPDLASDVWSHLRKLGFKAKRVSRGVDHGIWVPFKVMFPPEKPLDIPIIQVSTFHGYDLEGQIRLGEALQSLRDQGYLIVASGMAVHSFASIGEIQQTTSDEEKQAVSDKVLTESRTFDTELRKAVTKRDAAERKAALLKLEDLYEFKRSHPTVEHLTPLYVAAGAAGDAEVEPVGVDVVEPGMSYLNIRFR
;
A
#
# COMPACT_ATOMS: atom_id res chain seq x y z
N MET A 1 74.72 -18.31 -30.02
CA MET A 1 73.28 -18.61 -30.12
C MET A 1 72.81 -18.97 -28.71
N GLY A 2 72.29 -18.01 -27.96
CA GLY A 2 71.78 -18.22 -26.60
C GLY A 2 70.25 -18.24 -26.68
N GLN A 3 69.65 -19.38 -26.31
CA GLN A 3 68.21 -19.47 -26.14
C GLN A 3 67.85 -18.85 -24.78
N HIS A 4 67.02 -17.79 -24.81
CA HIS A 4 66.36 -17.26 -23.60
C HIS A 4 65.17 -18.19 -23.24
N PRO A 5 65.04 -18.60 -21.97
CA PRO A 5 63.86 -19.35 -21.54
C PRO A 5 62.63 -18.46 -21.60
N ARG A 6 61.56 -18.97 -22.22
CA ARG A 6 60.22 -18.36 -22.20
C ARG A 6 59.72 -18.40 -20.76
N GLY A 7 59.58 -17.23 -20.10
CA GLY A 7 58.95 -17.14 -18.82
C GLY A 7 57.47 -17.52 -18.91
N THR A 8 57.11 -18.50 -18.13
CA THR A 8 55.68 -18.93 -17.98
C THR A 8 54.99 -17.84 -17.16
N SER A 9 54.06 -17.13 -17.80
CA SER A 9 53.16 -16.21 -17.08
C SER A 9 52.16 -17.04 -16.26
N THR A 10 52.15 -16.81 -14.96
CA THR A 10 51.13 -17.42 -14.07
C THR A 10 49.99 -16.45 -13.91
N LEU A 11 48.77 -16.89 -14.24
CA LEU A 11 47.55 -16.12 -14.07
C LEU A 11 46.99 -16.31 -12.65
N TYR A 12 46.75 -15.23 -11.94
CA TYR A 12 46.12 -15.27 -10.61
C TYR A 12 44.73 -14.57 -10.66
N PRO A 13 43.68 -15.23 -10.22
CA PRO A 13 42.41 -14.53 -10.02
C PRO A 13 42.50 -13.66 -8.77
N VAL A 14 42.17 -12.39 -8.89
CA VAL A 14 42.06 -11.47 -7.77
C VAL A 14 40.68 -10.89 -7.70
N VAL A 15 40.02 -11.01 -6.55
CA VAL A 15 38.76 -10.35 -6.25
C VAL A 15 39.03 -8.87 -6.04
N VAL A 16 38.46 -8.02 -6.87
CA VAL A 16 38.71 -6.58 -6.83
C VAL A 16 37.64 -5.81 -6.10
N SER A 17 36.39 -6.20 -6.20
CA SER A 17 35.28 -5.51 -5.50
C SER A 17 33.95 -6.26 -5.67
N TYR A 18 32.99 -5.95 -4.77
CA TYR A 18 31.57 -6.21 -4.97
C TYR A 18 30.90 -4.90 -5.39
N ILE A 19 30.26 -4.86 -6.54
CA ILE A 19 29.45 -3.75 -7.01
C ILE A 19 28.03 -4.30 -7.29
N ASP A 20 27.04 -3.81 -6.59
CA ASP A 20 25.64 -4.20 -6.73
C ASP A 20 25.43 -5.75 -6.70
N GLU A 21 25.94 -6.40 -5.65
CA GLU A 21 25.86 -7.86 -5.45
C GLU A 21 26.54 -8.71 -6.56
N THR A 22 27.26 -8.09 -7.47
CA THR A 22 27.99 -8.75 -8.54
C THR A 22 29.47 -8.89 -8.16
N LEU A 23 29.98 -10.12 -8.16
CA LEU A 23 31.38 -10.39 -7.94
C LEU A 23 32.19 -10.01 -9.20
N VAL A 24 33.05 -9.04 -9.10
CA VAL A 24 33.96 -8.65 -10.19
C VAL A 24 35.29 -9.34 -9.97
N VAL A 25 35.63 -10.25 -10.85
CA VAL A 25 36.92 -10.97 -10.83
C VAL A 25 37.79 -10.44 -11.95
N ALA A 26 38.95 -9.85 -11.58
CA ALA A 26 39.97 -9.50 -12.55
C ALA A 26 40.97 -10.64 -12.66
N VAL A 27 41.30 -11.05 -13.88
CA VAL A 27 42.41 -11.96 -14.15
C VAL A 27 43.62 -11.08 -14.50
N ILE A 28 44.64 -11.12 -13.64
CA ILE A 28 45.86 -10.35 -13.83
C ILE A 28 47.01 -11.30 -14.12
N SER A 29 47.91 -10.88 -14.98
CA SER A 29 49.20 -11.55 -15.15
C SER A 29 50.34 -10.61 -14.76
N ALA A 30 51.31 -11.13 -14.06
CA ALA A 30 52.58 -10.42 -13.78
C ALA A 30 53.61 -10.82 -14.85
N VAL A 31 54.01 -9.85 -15.64
CA VAL A 31 55.15 -9.99 -16.58
C VAL A 31 56.12 -8.84 -16.27
N HIS A 32 57.33 -9.17 -15.84
CA HIS A 32 58.39 -8.21 -15.54
C HIS A 32 58.04 -7.11 -14.50
N GLY A 33 57.17 -7.42 -13.53
CA GLY A 33 56.83 -6.49 -12.45
C GLY A 33 55.69 -5.54 -12.73
N ASP A 34 55.17 -5.51 -13.96
CA ASP A 34 53.98 -4.73 -14.30
C ASP A 34 52.73 -5.56 -14.24
N ILE A 35 51.66 -5.03 -13.56
CA ILE A 35 50.37 -5.66 -13.46
C ILE A 35 49.52 -5.19 -14.64
N VAL A 36 49.21 -6.11 -15.57
CA VAL A 36 48.34 -5.81 -16.71
C VAL A 36 47.03 -6.62 -16.62
N PRO A 37 45.87 -5.95 -16.53
CA PRO A 37 44.59 -6.65 -16.55
C PRO A 37 44.31 -7.22 -17.96
N HIS A 38 44.16 -8.54 -18.07
CA HIS A 38 43.88 -9.22 -19.34
C HIS A 38 42.41 -9.34 -19.70
N SER A 39 41.53 -9.41 -18.71
CA SER A 39 40.09 -9.46 -18.95
C SER A 39 39.31 -9.18 -17.67
N TRP A 40 38.12 -8.64 -17.83
CA TRP A 40 37.14 -8.49 -16.77
C TRP A 40 36.02 -9.52 -17.05
N THR A 41 35.80 -10.43 -16.14
CA THR A 41 34.69 -11.38 -16.24
C THR A 41 33.66 -11.06 -15.16
N TRP A 42 32.45 -10.76 -15.58
CA TRP A 42 31.32 -10.58 -14.70
C TRP A 42 30.77 -11.95 -14.37
N ILE A 43 31.01 -12.43 -13.18
CA ILE A 43 30.37 -13.64 -12.68
C ILE A 43 29.17 -13.18 -11.86
N ARG A 44 27.97 -13.26 -12.43
CA ARG A 44 26.76 -13.23 -11.62
C ARG A 44 26.69 -14.60 -10.94
N PRO A 45 26.65 -14.67 -9.59
CA PRO A 45 26.24 -15.92 -8.96
C PRO A 45 24.88 -16.28 -9.56
N ASP A 46 24.68 -17.51 -9.96
CA ASP A 46 23.36 -17.99 -10.32
C ASP A 46 22.42 -17.59 -9.18
N PRO A 47 21.32 -16.89 -9.47
CA PRO A 47 20.36 -16.55 -8.43
C PRO A 47 20.02 -17.88 -7.76
N LYS A 48 20.31 -17.98 -6.45
CA LYS A 48 19.82 -19.12 -5.68
C LYS A 48 18.34 -19.24 -6.03
N PRO A 49 17.86 -20.39 -6.54
CA PRO A 49 16.43 -20.53 -6.78
C PRO A 49 15.78 -20.20 -5.45
N LEU A 50 14.97 -19.13 -5.43
CA LEU A 50 14.10 -18.85 -4.30
C LEU A 50 13.42 -20.18 -3.99
N PRO A 51 13.39 -20.62 -2.72
CA PRO A 51 12.68 -21.83 -2.36
C PRO A 51 11.30 -21.70 -3.01
N ALA A 52 10.88 -22.74 -3.76
CA ALA A 52 9.59 -22.73 -4.43
C ALA A 52 8.57 -22.32 -3.37
N ALA A 53 7.98 -21.14 -3.55
CA ALA A 53 7.03 -20.61 -2.58
C ALA A 53 5.93 -21.65 -2.48
N THR A 54 5.83 -22.32 -1.36
CA THR A 54 4.70 -23.21 -1.08
C THR A 54 3.48 -22.31 -1.19
N GLN A 55 2.63 -22.55 -2.19
CA GLN A 55 1.40 -21.79 -2.34
C GLN A 55 0.61 -21.94 -1.04
N PRO A 56 0.01 -20.87 -0.53
CA PRO A 56 -0.85 -20.96 0.63
C PRO A 56 -1.96 -21.97 0.36
N ALA A 57 -2.33 -22.77 1.35
CA ALA A 57 -3.38 -23.79 1.23
C ALA A 57 -4.76 -23.16 0.97
N GLN A 58 -4.91 -21.86 1.23
CA GLN A 58 -6.07 -21.03 0.95
C GLN A 58 -5.60 -19.64 0.49
N PRO A 59 -6.46 -18.89 -0.26
CA PRO A 59 -6.17 -17.52 -0.65
C PRO A 59 -5.82 -16.66 0.57
N LEU A 60 -4.80 -15.79 0.43
CA LEU A 60 -4.47 -14.85 1.49
C LEU A 60 -5.66 -13.90 1.77
N PRO A 61 -5.85 -13.44 3.02
CA PRO A 61 -6.91 -12.49 3.35
C PRO A 61 -6.75 -11.18 2.58
N VAL A 62 -7.82 -10.38 2.56
CA VAL A 62 -7.79 -8.99 2.11
C VAL A 62 -8.11 -8.11 3.31
N TYR A 63 -7.42 -7.00 3.44
CA TYR A 63 -7.72 -6.00 4.47
C TYR A 63 -8.14 -4.68 3.84
N PHE A 64 -9.15 -4.06 4.45
CA PHE A 64 -9.39 -2.63 4.34
C PHE A 64 -9.04 -1.99 5.67
N ILE A 65 -8.29 -0.90 5.66
CA ILE A 65 -7.87 -0.17 6.86
C ILE A 65 -8.25 1.30 6.78
N GLY A 66 -8.76 1.83 7.89
CA GLY A 66 -8.97 3.26 8.08
C GLY A 66 -7.63 3.93 8.41
N HIS A 67 -7.05 4.68 7.44
CA HIS A 67 -5.66 5.13 7.56
C HIS A 67 -5.44 6.34 8.46
N ALA A 68 -6.50 7.11 8.74
CA ALA A 68 -6.40 8.39 9.44
C ALA A 68 -5.45 9.40 8.75
N GLY A 69 -5.30 10.56 9.34
CA GLY A 69 -4.28 11.53 8.92
C GLY A 69 -2.99 11.41 9.73
N VAL A 70 -2.00 12.23 9.40
CA VAL A 70 -0.69 12.26 10.09
C VAL A 70 -0.84 12.56 11.58
N SER A 71 -1.90 13.25 11.98
CA SER A 71 -2.23 13.53 13.39
C SER A 71 -2.38 12.26 14.25
N LEU A 72 -2.65 11.09 13.64
CA LEU A 72 -2.65 9.81 14.33
C LEU A 72 -1.32 9.52 15.05
N LEU A 73 -0.20 10.02 14.54
CA LEU A 73 1.13 9.75 15.07
C LEU A 73 1.54 10.66 16.23
N TYR A 74 0.87 11.79 16.44
CA TYR A 74 1.30 12.76 17.46
C TYR A 74 0.17 13.35 18.32
N LYS A 75 -1.09 13.24 17.89
CA LYS A 75 -2.20 13.79 18.64
C LYS A 75 -2.72 12.77 19.64
N GLU A 76 -2.61 13.09 20.91
CA GLU A 76 -3.14 12.27 21.98
C GLU A 76 -4.67 12.44 22.11
N SER A 77 -5.40 11.34 21.94
CA SER A 77 -6.83 11.24 22.19
C SER A 77 -7.23 9.77 22.33
N GLU A 78 -8.33 9.48 23.03
CA GLU A 78 -8.86 8.11 23.16
C GLU A 78 -9.15 7.50 21.79
N ASN A 79 -9.73 8.27 20.86
CA ASN A 79 -10.03 7.79 19.51
C ASN A 79 -8.75 7.45 18.74
N ASN A 80 -7.70 8.26 18.83
CA ASN A 80 -6.42 7.95 18.18
C ASN A 80 -5.79 6.69 18.78
N HIS A 81 -5.86 6.50 20.10
CA HIS A 81 -5.38 5.27 20.73
C HIS A 81 -6.14 4.04 20.23
N ASN A 82 -7.48 4.12 20.16
CA ASN A 82 -8.32 3.05 19.64
C ASN A 82 -7.99 2.72 18.18
N VAL A 83 -7.80 3.74 17.32
CA VAL A 83 -7.39 3.56 15.92
C VAL A 83 -6.01 2.90 15.83
N GLN A 84 -5.04 3.36 16.64
CA GLN A 84 -3.71 2.76 16.68
C GLN A 84 -3.75 1.31 17.14
N ASP A 85 -4.54 0.98 18.18
CA ASP A 85 -4.66 -0.39 18.68
C ASP A 85 -5.30 -1.32 17.65
N ASN A 86 -6.34 -0.85 16.95
CA ASN A 86 -6.94 -1.59 15.84
C ASN A 86 -5.90 -1.90 14.73
N LEU A 87 -5.08 -0.92 14.36
CA LEU A 87 -4.03 -1.10 13.36
C LEU A 87 -2.93 -2.07 13.84
N ARG A 88 -2.53 -1.99 15.12
CA ARG A 88 -1.55 -2.94 15.71
C ARG A 88 -2.04 -4.38 15.64
N VAL A 89 -3.34 -4.62 15.91
CA VAL A 89 -3.95 -5.96 15.75
C VAL A 89 -3.77 -6.48 14.34
N ILE A 90 -4.08 -5.66 13.32
CA ILE A 90 -3.89 -6.04 11.91
C ILE A 90 -2.41 -6.29 11.59
N GLY A 91 -1.51 -5.45 12.08
CA GLY A 91 -0.07 -5.64 11.92
C GLY A 91 0.42 -6.97 12.51
N ASP A 92 -0.06 -7.35 13.69
CA ASP A 92 0.26 -8.64 14.33
C ASP A 92 -0.33 -9.81 13.53
N GLU A 93 -1.55 -9.69 13.01
CA GLU A 93 -2.16 -10.70 12.14
C GLU A 93 -1.35 -10.91 10.85
N ILE A 94 -0.94 -9.83 10.17
CA ILE A 94 -0.15 -9.92 8.93
C ILE A 94 1.19 -10.61 9.19
N ARG A 95 1.88 -10.27 10.29
CA ARG A 95 3.13 -10.94 10.68
C ARG A 95 2.95 -12.42 10.98
N ALA A 96 1.78 -12.84 11.46
CA ALA A 96 1.47 -14.23 11.79
C ALA A 96 1.13 -15.10 10.57
N ILE A 97 0.93 -14.51 9.38
CA ILE A 97 0.63 -15.27 8.15
C ILE A 97 1.79 -16.21 7.82
N SER A 98 1.49 -17.49 7.66
CA SER A 98 2.50 -18.53 7.33
C SER A 98 1.98 -19.45 6.21
N PRO A 99 2.71 -19.61 5.10
CA PRO A 99 3.96 -18.92 4.78
C PRO A 99 3.76 -17.39 4.64
N ALA A 100 4.83 -16.63 4.90
CA ALA A 100 4.78 -15.17 4.77
C ALA A 100 4.41 -14.75 3.34
N PRO A 101 3.60 -13.70 3.16
CA PRO A 101 3.33 -13.13 1.84
C PRO A 101 4.62 -12.71 1.14
N LYS A 102 4.71 -12.91 -0.18
CA LYS A 102 5.88 -12.45 -0.95
C LYS A 102 5.89 -10.93 -1.19
N ALA A 103 4.72 -10.31 -1.18
CA ALA A 103 4.57 -8.87 -1.21
C ALA A 103 3.17 -8.47 -0.74
N ILE A 104 3.02 -7.22 -0.32
CA ILE A 104 1.72 -6.59 -0.04
C ILE A 104 1.39 -5.65 -1.20
N ILE A 105 0.28 -5.91 -1.89
CA ILE A 105 -0.28 -4.96 -2.85
C ILE A 105 -1.13 -3.96 -2.05
N THR A 106 -0.80 -2.67 -2.16
CA THR A 106 -1.50 -1.62 -1.42
C THR A 106 -2.23 -0.67 -2.35
N PHE A 107 -3.39 -0.22 -1.91
CA PHE A 107 -4.17 0.87 -2.50
C PHE A 107 -4.32 1.97 -1.46
N SER A 108 -4.22 3.21 -1.88
CA SER A 108 -4.37 4.38 -1.01
C SER A 108 -5.42 5.34 -1.56
N GLY A 109 -6.23 5.93 -0.67
CA GLY A 109 -7.09 7.05 -1.02
C GLY A 109 -6.33 8.29 -1.53
N HIS A 110 -5.01 8.32 -1.34
CA HIS A 110 -4.11 9.38 -1.82
C HIS A 110 -3.33 8.99 -3.08
N PHE A 111 -3.66 7.85 -3.69
CA PHE A 111 -3.05 7.42 -4.95
C PHE A 111 -4.11 7.06 -5.99
N GLU A 112 -4.74 8.07 -6.55
CA GLU A 112 -5.51 7.92 -7.78
C GLU A 112 -4.60 8.04 -9.02
N ALA A 113 -4.97 7.36 -10.10
CA ALA A 113 -4.27 7.54 -11.38
C ALA A 113 -4.41 8.99 -11.85
N GLY A 114 -3.29 9.58 -12.31
CA GLY A 114 -3.30 10.99 -12.71
C GLY A 114 -4.27 11.29 -13.86
N GLU A 115 -4.96 12.42 -13.79
CA GLU A 115 -5.88 12.92 -14.84
C GLU A 115 -5.24 12.94 -16.24
N ILE A 116 -3.93 13.19 -16.30
CA ILE A 116 -3.16 13.23 -17.54
C ILE A 116 -3.19 11.93 -18.33
N HIS A 117 -3.52 10.82 -17.70
CA HIS A 117 -3.59 9.51 -18.34
C HIS A 117 -4.99 9.19 -18.89
N GLY A 118 -5.98 10.00 -18.55
CA GLY A 118 -7.37 9.84 -18.95
C GLY A 118 -8.12 8.73 -18.16
N PRO A 119 -9.43 8.58 -18.42
CA PRO A 119 -10.27 7.67 -17.67
C PRO A 119 -9.91 6.20 -17.91
N GLY A 120 -10.15 5.39 -16.89
CA GLY A 120 -9.93 3.94 -16.92
C GLY A 120 -8.48 3.51 -16.97
N VAL A 121 -7.52 4.41 -16.66
CA VAL A 121 -6.11 4.09 -16.47
C VAL A 121 -5.86 3.81 -14.99
N ILE A 122 -4.95 2.90 -14.70
CA ILE A 122 -4.36 2.67 -13.38
C ILE A 122 -2.84 2.81 -13.45
N GLU A 123 -2.23 3.12 -12.35
CA GLU A 123 -0.79 3.25 -12.22
C GLU A 123 -0.26 2.17 -11.27
N VAL A 124 0.80 1.47 -11.67
CA VAL A 124 1.52 0.51 -10.84
C VAL A 124 2.89 1.10 -10.54
N ASN A 125 3.17 1.29 -9.27
CA ASN A 125 4.44 1.84 -8.79
C ASN A 125 5.51 0.75 -8.85
N LEU A 126 6.33 0.77 -9.91
CA LEU A 126 7.37 -0.24 -10.10
C LEU A 126 8.59 0.00 -9.23
N LYS A 127 8.86 1.25 -8.90
CA LYS A 127 10.03 1.61 -8.09
C LYS A 127 9.64 2.73 -7.14
N GLN A 128 9.19 2.35 -5.96
CA GLN A 128 8.88 3.30 -4.91
C GLN A 128 10.08 3.68 -4.06
N GLY A 129 11.17 2.91 -4.15
CA GLY A 129 12.35 3.09 -3.31
C GLY A 129 12.03 2.73 -1.86
N THR A 130 12.85 3.25 -0.95
CA THR A 130 12.70 3.06 0.50
C THR A 130 12.33 4.36 1.21
N TYR A 131 11.79 5.34 0.49
CA TYR A 131 11.43 6.66 1.00
C TYR A 131 9.92 6.87 1.01
N ILE A 132 9.46 7.72 1.93
CA ILE A 132 8.08 8.18 1.98
C ILE A 132 7.87 9.41 1.09
N GLN A 133 6.63 9.63 0.64
CA GLN A 133 6.22 10.84 -0.04
C GLN A 133 5.39 11.69 0.93
N HIS A 134 5.84 12.90 1.15
CA HIS A 134 5.06 13.89 1.89
C HIS A 134 4.08 14.57 0.94
N ASP A 135 2.93 13.91 0.71
CA ASP A 135 1.89 14.31 -0.25
C ASP A 135 0.99 15.46 0.24
N PHE A 136 1.17 15.88 1.49
CA PHE A 136 0.52 17.07 2.10
C PHE A 136 1.47 18.28 2.14
N VAL A 137 2.31 18.44 1.15
CA VAL A 137 3.26 19.57 1.06
C VAL A 137 2.53 20.89 1.17
N ASN A 138 2.97 21.71 2.15
CA ASN A 138 2.44 23.00 2.59
C ASN A 138 1.22 22.95 3.54
N ASP A 139 0.50 21.86 3.71
CA ASP A 139 -0.67 21.79 4.57
C ASP A 139 -0.29 21.93 6.07
N PHE A 140 0.88 21.41 6.46
CA PHE A 140 1.38 21.42 7.83
C PHE A 140 2.62 22.29 8.05
N HIS A 141 3.14 22.93 6.99
CA HIS A 141 4.45 23.59 7.00
C HIS A 141 4.59 24.63 8.12
N ASP A 142 3.57 25.44 8.36
CA ASP A 142 3.64 26.54 9.34
C ASP A 142 3.24 26.10 10.75
N SER A 143 2.37 25.10 10.89
CA SER A 143 1.82 24.67 12.18
C SER A 143 2.51 23.44 12.77
N HIS A 144 2.92 22.49 11.92
CA HIS A 144 3.49 21.20 12.33
C HIS A 144 4.66 20.78 11.42
N PRO A 145 5.76 21.57 11.33
CA PRO A 145 6.85 21.28 10.41
C PRO A 145 7.55 19.93 10.70
N PHE A 146 7.49 19.44 11.93
CA PHE A 146 8.07 18.17 12.34
C PHE A 146 7.46 16.95 11.62
N VAL A 147 6.26 17.06 11.03
CA VAL A 147 5.65 15.95 10.28
C VAL A 147 6.44 15.59 9.02
N TYR A 148 7.23 16.54 8.50
CA TYR A 148 8.11 16.32 7.34
C TYR A 148 9.42 15.62 7.71
N GLU A 149 9.69 15.43 9.00
CA GLU A 149 10.83 14.68 9.53
C GLU A 149 10.49 13.20 9.77
N TYR A 150 9.22 12.82 9.63
CA TYR A 150 8.84 11.41 9.75
C TYR A 150 9.50 10.59 8.65
N ASP A 151 9.95 9.40 9.04
CA ASP A 151 10.51 8.37 8.19
C ASP A 151 9.86 7.02 8.50
N TRP A 152 9.77 6.18 7.50
CA TRP A 152 9.31 4.80 7.65
C TRP A 152 10.03 3.92 6.63
N PRO A 153 11.14 3.27 7.04
CA PRO A 153 11.88 2.36 6.18
C PRO A 153 11.01 1.17 5.77
N HIS A 154 11.01 0.85 4.50
CA HIS A 154 10.27 -0.26 3.92
C HIS A 154 11.03 -0.89 2.75
N LEU A 155 10.57 -2.08 2.32
CA LEU A 155 11.20 -2.81 1.24
C LEU A 155 10.52 -2.49 -0.10
N ASP A 156 11.32 -2.38 -1.15
CA ASP A 156 10.91 -2.23 -2.54
C ASP A 156 11.02 -3.58 -3.28
N ALA A 157 10.15 -3.84 -4.26
CA ALA A 157 10.15 -5.07 -5.03
C ALA A 157 9.79 -4.82 -6.50
N PRO A 158 10.68 -4.19 -7.29
CA PRO A 158 10.41 -3.81 -8.68
C PRO A 158 10.00 -4.98 -9.57
N ASP A 159 10.59 -6.16 -9.39
CA ASP A 159 10.28 -7.35 -10.19
C ASP A 159 8.86 -7.84 -9.90
N LEU A 160 8.48 -7.97 -8.62
CA LEU A 160 7.12 -8.35 -8.23
C LEU A 160 6.09 -7.31 -8.65
N ALA A 161 6.44 -6.02 -8.59
CA ALA A 161 5.60 -4.93 -9.11
C ALA A 161 5.41 -5.04 -10.63
N SER A 162 6.44 -5.43 -11.37
CA SER A 162 6.35 -5.69 -12.81
C SER A 162 5.45 -6.89 -13.12
N ASP A 163 5.45 -7.93 -12.27
CA ASP A 163 4.53 -9.07 -12.40
C ASP A 163 3.06 -8.62 -12.21
N VAL A 164 2.78 -7.81 -11.18
CA VAL A 164 1.44 -7.23 -10.94
C VAL A 164 1.01 -6.36 -12.14
N TRP A 165 1.89 -5.49 -12.64
CA TRP A 165 1.61 -4.70 -13.82
C TRP A 165 1.29 -5.57 -15.05
N SER A 166 2.10 -6.61 -15.29
CA SER A 166 1.92 -7.54 -16.42
C SER A 166 0.60 -8.31 -16.29
N HIS A 167 0.25 -8.73 -15.09
CA HIS A 167 -1.00 -9.40 -14.78
C HIS A 167 -2.21 -8.54 -15.14
N LEU A 168 -2.24 -7.29 -14.65
CA LEU A 168 -3.33 -6.35 -14.96
C LEU A 168 -3.43 -6.04 -16.45
N ARG A 169 -2.28 -5.89 -17.14
CA ARG A 169 -2.23 -5.69 -18.60
C ARG A 169 -2.83 -6.87 -19.36
N LYS A 170 -2.53 -8.12 -18.96
CA LYS A 170 -3.08 -9.34 -19.56
C LYS A 170 -4.60 -9.42 -19.44
N LEU A 171 -5.15 -8.87 -18.35
CA LEU A 171 -6.59 -8.78 -18.11
C LEU A 171 -7.25 -7.58 -18.78
N GLY A 172 -6.52 -6.81 -19.61
CA GLY A 172 -7.06 -5.73 -20.41
C GLY A 172 -7.06 -4.35 -19.74
N PHE A 173 -6.51 -4.22 -18.52
CA PHE A 173 -6.41 -2.92 -17.87
C PHE A 173 -5.38 -2.03 -18.56
N LYS A 174 -5.69 -0.74 -18.68
CA LYS A 174 -4.75 0.29 -19.15
C LYS A 174 -3.78 0.65 -18.03
N ALA A 175 -2.88 -0.26 -17.67
CA ALA A 175 -1.92 -0.04 -16.59
C ALA A 175 -0.68 0.71 -17.08
N LYS A 176 -0.31 1.79 -16.40
CA LYS A 176 0.92 2.58 -16.57
C LYS A 176 1.92 2.23 -15.48
N ARG A 177 3.20 2.42 -15.79
CA ARG A 177 4.29 2.26 -14.83
C ARG A 177 4.68 3.63 -14.31
N VAL A 178 4.83 3.74 -13.00
CA VAL A 178 5.26 4.98 -12.34
C VAL A 178 6.38 4.68 -11.34
N SER A 179 7.00 5.75 -10.84
CA SER A 179 7.97 5.70 -9.76
C SER A 179 7.71 6.86 -8.81
N ARG A 180 7.31 6.54 -7.58
CA ARG A 180 7.03 7.54 -6.53
C ARG A 180 7.25 6.92 -5.15
N GLY A 181 7.49 7.73 -4.12
CA GLY A 181 7.48 7.28 -2.73
C GLY A 181 6.08 6.88 -2.25
N VAL A 182 5.99 6.23 -1.10
CA VAL A 182 4.70 5.87 -0.49
C VAL A 182 4.06 7.09 0.18
N ASP A 183 2.79 7.32 -0.10
CA ASP A 183 2.01 8.44 0.47
C ASP A 183 1.53 8.15 1.90
N HIS A 184 1.00 9.19 2.58
CA HIS A 184 0.61 9.09 3.98
C HIS A 184 -0.56 8.14 4.23
N GLY A 185 -1.41 7.87 3.27
CA GLY A 185 -2.44 6.83 3.38
C GLY A 185 -1.84 5.43 3.57
N ILE A 186 -0.57 5.23 3.24
CA ILE A 186 0.16 3.99 3.49
C ILE A 186 1.14 4.15 4.65
N TRP A 187 2.08 5.11 4.60
CA TRP A 187 3.14 5.13 5.60
C TRP A 187 2.65 5.48 7.02
N VAL A 188 1.55 6.23 7.17
CA VAL A 188 0.99 6.53 8.51
C VAL A 188 0.47 5.27 9.19
N PRO A 189 -0.52 4.54 8.63
CA PRO A 189 -1.03 3.34 9.28
C PRO A 189 0.02 2.23 9.36
N PHE A 190 0.87 2.08 8.35
CA PHE A 190 1.93 1.06 8.34
C PHE A 190 3.01 1.34 9.39
N LYS A 191 3.34 2.60 9.67
CA LYS A 191 4.23 2.97 10.78
C LYS A 191 3.66 2.55 12.14
N VAL A 192 2.34 2.57 12.31
CA VAL A 192 1.66 2.08 13.52
C VAL A 192 1.61 0.56 13.57
N MET A 193 1.29 -0.08 12.44
CA MET A 193 1.21 -1.54 12.30
C MET A 193 2.59 -2.20 12.44
N PHE A 194 3.62 -1.56 11.94
CA PHE A 194 4.99 -2.07 11.82
C PHE A 194 5.99 -1.06 12.36
N PRO A 195 5.98 -0.85 13.70
CA PRO A 195 6.91 0.09 14.32
C PRO A 195 8.36 -0.44 14.25
N PRO A 196 9.37 0.39 14.51
CA PRO A 196 10.79 0.02 14.40
C PRO A 196 11.17 -1.24 15.16
N GLU A 197 10.49 -1.53 16.27
CA GLU A 197 10.73 -2.73 17.10
C GLU A 197 10.15 -4.01 16.49
N LYS A 198 9.22 -3.86 15.55
CA LYS A 198 8.56 -4.95 14.82
C LYS A 198 8.40 -4.54 13.35
N PRO A 199 9.49 -4.38 12.59
CA PRO A 199 9.46 -3.88 11.23
C PRO A 199 8.69 -4.81 10.29
N LEU A 200 8.32 -4.29 9.12
CA LEU A 200 7.74 -5.07 8.05
C LEU A 200 8.85 -5.64 7.17
N ASP A 201 9.01 -6.96 7.18
CA ASP A 201 9.98 -7.68 6.33
C ASP A 201 9.38 -8.15 4.99
N ILE A 202 8.20 -7.65 4.63
CA ILE A 202 7.49 -7.96 3.39
C ILE A 202 7.49 -6.72 2.52
N PRO A 203 7.94 -6.80 1.25
CA PRO A 203 7.93 -5.64 0.36
C PRO A 203 6.50 -5.20 0.02
N ILE A 204 6.34 -3.90 -0.23
CA ILE A 204 5.06 -3.31 -0.63
C ILE A 204 5.09 -2.91 -2.11
N ILE A 205 3.92 -2.99 -2.75
CA ILE A 205 3.68 -2.59 -4.13
C ILE A 205 2.45 -1.70 -4.15
N GLN A 206 2.61 -0.41 -4.41
CA GLN A 206 1.47 0.47 -4.54
C GLN A 206 0.84 0.37 -5.94
N VAL A 207 -0.49 0.27 -5.96
CA VAL A 207 -1.30 0.38 -7.18
C VAL A 207 -2.32 1.50 -6.95
N SER A 208 -2.51 2.36 -7.94
CA SER A 208 -3.50 3.43 -7.86
C SER A 208 -4.92 2.89 -7.95
N THR A 209 -5.87 3.64 -7.43
CA THR A 209 -7.28 3.54 -7.83
C THR A 209 -7.48 4.25 -9.18
N PHE A 210 -8.66 4.07 -9.82
CA PHE A 210 -9.03 4.89 -10.98
C PHE A 210 -9.32 6.31 -10.53
N HIS A 211 -8.92 7.27 -11.36
CA HIS A 211 -9.31 8.66 -11.14
C HIS A 211 -10.82 8.85 -11.38
N GLY A 212 -11.43 9.61 -10.49
CA GLY A 212 -12.83 10.00 -10.58
C GLY A 212 -13.82 8.96 -10.06
N TYR A 213 -15.08 9.15 -10.44
CA TYR A 213 -16.22 8.44 -9.88
C TYR A 213 -16.57 7.19 -10.70
N ASP A 214 -15.81 6.10 -10.51
CA ASP A 214 -16.08 4.79 -11.14
C ASP A 214 -16.01 3.66 -10.08
N LEU A 215 -17.00 3.60 -9.19
CA LEU A 215 -17.02 2.63 -8.10
C LEU A 215 -17.13 1.19 -8.61
N GLU A 216 -17.86 0.94 -9.70
CA GLU A 216 -17.91 -0.39 -10.31
C GLU A 216 -16.55 -0.78 -10.92
N GLY A 217 -15.84 0.17 -11.53
CA GLY A 217 -14.47 -0.03 -12.02
C GLY A 217 -13.50 -0.41 -10.91
N GLN A 218 -13.62 0.20 -9.72
CA GLN A 218 -12.82 -0.15 -8.56
C GLN A 218 -13.05 -1.62 -8.13
N ILE A 219 -14.31 -2.07 -8.10
CA ILE A 219 -14.61 -3.48 -7.80
C ILE A 219 -13.98 -4.40 -8.86
N ARG A 220 -14.11 -4.09 -10.15
CA ARG A 220 -13.49 -4.87 -11.24
C ARG A 220 -11.97 -4.92 -11.12
N LEU A 221 -11.34 -3.83 -10.68
CA LEU A 221 -9.90 -3.82 -10.41
C LEU A 221 -9.57 -4.82 -9.29
N GLY A 222 -10.36 -4.84 -8.22
CA GLY A 222 -10.22 -5.82 -7.15
C GLY A 222 -10.41 -7.26 -7.64
N GLU A 223 -11.48 -7.53 -8.39
CA GLU A 223 -11.78 -8.85 -8.98
C GLU A 223 -10.58 -9.37 -9.80
N ALA A 224 -9.90 -8.49 -10.52
CA ALA A 224 -8.70 -8.84 -11.30
C ALA A 224 -7.51 -9.29 -10.43
N LEU A 225 -7.49 -8.96 -9.15
CA LEU A 225 -6.39 -9.31 -8.25
C LEU A 225 -6.63 -10.59 -7.45
N GLN A 226 -7.81 -11.20 -7.53
CA GLN A 226 -8.16 -12.39 -6.74
C GLN A 226 -7.13 -13.51 -6.90
N SER A 227 -6.75 -13.83 -8.14
CA SER A 227 -5.78 -14.90 -8.42
C SER A 227 -4.36 -14.62 -7.91
N LEU A 228 -4.01 -13.38 -7.59
CA LEU A 228 -2.72 -13.04 -7.01
C LEU A 228 -2.66 -13.44 -5.52
N ARG A 229 -3.81 -13.51 -4.83
CA ARG A 229 -3.88 -13.99 -3.44
C ARG A 229 -3.42 -15.44 -3.34
N ASP A 230 -3.85 -16.29 -4.29
CA ASP A 230 -3.39 -17.70 -4.39
C ASP A 230 -1.90 -17.80 -4.69
N GLN A 231 -1.35 -16.78 -5.32
CA GLN A 231 0.07 -16.71 -5.65
C GLN A 231 0.93 -16.12 -4.51
N GLY A 232 0.34 -15.83 -3.35
CA GLY A 232 1.04 -15.34 -2.16
C GLY A 232 1.17 -13.82 -2.09
N TYR A 233 0.37 -13.06 -2.84
CA TYR A 233 0.26 -11.60 -2.62
C TYR A 233 -0.84 -11.30 -1.61
N LEU A 234 -0.51 -10.51 -0.58
CA LEU A 234 -1.48 -9.96 0.35
C LEU A 234 -2.04 -8.66 -0.21
N ILE A 235 -3.31 -8.37 0.01
CA ILE A 235 -3.93 -7.12 -0.41
C ILE A 235 -4.32 -6.32 0.82
N VAL A 236 -3.84 -5.07 0.90
CA VAL A 236 -4.19 -4.11 1.95
C VAL A 236 -4.64 -2.81 1.28
N ALA A 237 -5.94 -2.52 1.36
CA ALA A 237 -6.53 -1.30 0.83
C ALA A 237 -6.70 -0.29 1.97
N SER A 238 -6.21 0.91 1.78
CA SER A 238 -6.12 1.96 2.78
C SER A 238 -6.96 3.17 2.38
N GLY A 239 -7.97 3.46 3.17
CA GLY A 239 -8.94 4.53 2.92
C GLY A 239 -9.68 4.94 4.17
N MET A 240 -10.88 5.48 4.03
CA MET A 240 -11.76 5.87 5.14
C MET A 240 -13.19 5.49 4.81
N ALA A 241 -13.91 4.91 5.76
CA ALA A 241 -15.32 4.57 5.59
C ALA A 241 -16.23 5.81 5.58
N VAL A 242 -15.83 6.87 6.26
CA VAL A 242 -16.38 8.22 6.17
C VAL A 242 -15.21 9.20 6.12
N HIS A 243 -15.23 10.15 5.18
CA HIS A 243 -14.22 11.20 5.05
C HIS A 243 -14.86 12.48 4.47
N SER A 244 -15.13 13.48 5.33
CA SER A 244 -15.80 14.71 4.93
C SER A 244 -15.26 15.94 5.65
N PHE A 245 -14.24 16.56 5.09
CA PHE A 245 -13.77 17.87 5.58
C PHE A 245 -14.85 18.96 5.42
N ALA A 246 -15.75 18.82 4.44
CA ALA A 246 -16.87 19.75 4.30
C ALA A 246 -17.78 19.72 5.54
N SER A 247 -18.11 18.53 6.05
CA SER A 247 -18.92 18.37 7.27
C SER A 247 -18.19 18.84 8.52
N ILE A 248 -16.88 18.62 8.61
CA ILE A 248 -16.04 19.17 9.68
C ILE A 248 -16.01 20.70 9.60
N GLY A 249 -15.90 21.27 8.41
CA GLY A 249 -15.93 22.71 8.17
C GLY A 249 -17.24 23.35 8.60
N GLU A 250 -18.38 22.69 8.43
CA GLU A 250 -19.69 23.16 8.96
C GLU A 250 -19.63 23.36 10.48
N ILE A 251 -19.04 22.43 11.21
CA ILE A 251 -18.88 22.52 12.67
C ILE A 251 -17.96 23.70 13.04
N GLN A 252 -16.87 23.87 12.30
CA GLN A 252 -15.89 24.93 12.59
C GLN A 252 -16.40 26.34 12.29
N GLN A 253 -17.37 26.47 11.39
CA GLN A 253 -17.96 27.76 11.01
C GLN A 253 -19.05 28.25 11.98
N THR A 254 -19.49 27.42 12.93
CA THR A 254 -20.46 27.83 13.94
C THR A 254 -19.81 28.74 14.98
N THR A 255 -20.57 29.71 15.46
CA THR A 255 -20.06 30.79 16.33
C THR A 255 -20.37 30.60 17.79
N SER A 256 -21.44 29.85 18.13
CA SER A 256 -21.81 29.56 19.52
C SER A 256 -21.54 28.11 19.88
N ASP A 257 -21.23 27.82 21.14
CA ASP A 257 -20.96 26.44 21.59
C ASP A 257 -22.21 25.55 21.46
N GLU A 258 -23.42 26.10 21.69
CA GLU A 258 -24.67 25.36 21.56
C GLU A 258 -24.94 24.96 20.12
N GLU A 259 -24.77 25.88 19.16
CA GLU A 259 -24.92 25.63 17.74
C GLU A 259 -23.85 24.63 17.24
N LYS A 260 -22.62 24.81 17.70
CA LYS A 260 -21.50 23.90 17.37
C LYS A 260 -21.79 22.48 17.81
N GLN A 261 -22.33 22.31 19.04
CA GLN A 261 -22.70 20.97 19.54
C GLN A 261 -23.85 20.39 18.70
N ALA A 262 -24.89 21.17 18.39
CA ALA A 262 -26.02 20.71 17.59
C ALA A 262 -25.60 20.28 16.17
N VAL A 263 -24.73 21.05 15.50
CA VAL A 263 -24.18 20.69 14.19
C VAL A 263 -23.27 19.46 14.27
N SER A 264 -22.45 19.36 15.31
CA SER A 264 -21.59 18.21 15.57
C SER A 264 -22.40 16.92 15.75
N ASP A 265 -23.47 16.96 16.55
CA ASP A 265 -24.36 15.81 16.79
C ASP A 265 -25.08 15.37 15.50
N LYS A 266 -25.51 16.34 14.68
CA LYS A 266 -26.09 16.06 13.37
C LYS A 266 -25.08 15.37 12.46
N VAL A 267 -23.87 15.92 12.29
CA VAL A 267 -22.83 15.35 11.44
C VAL A 267 -22.41 13.96 11.93
N LEU A 268 -22.30 13.78 13.26
CA LEU A 268 -22.01 12.46 13.83
C LEU A 268 -23.10 11.45 13.50
N THR A 269 -24.37 11.86 13.55
CA THR A 269 -25.51 11.01 13.20
C THR A 269 -25.47 10.61 11.72
N GLU A 270 -25.21 11.56 10.81
CA GLU A 270 -25.04 11.30 9.38
C GLU A 270 -23.86 10.33 9.14
N SER A 271 -22.70 10.54 9.79
CA SER A 271 -21.53 9.68 9.70
C SER A 271 -21.82 8.24 10.16
N ARG A 272 -22.49 8.09 11.32
CA ARG A 272 -22.87 6.77 11.86
C ARG A 272 -23.90 6.07 11.00
N THR A 273 -24.85 6.80 10.43
CA THR A 273 -25.85 6.23 9.51
C THR A 273 -25.16 5.64 8.29
N PHE A 274 -24.28 6.40 7.64
CA PHE A 274 -23.54 5.90 6.49
C PHE A 274 -22.63 4.73 6.85
N ASP A 275 -21.84 4.82 7.92
CA ASP A 275 -20.98 3.73 8.38
C ASP A 275 -21.76 2.44 8.64
N THR A 276 -22.95 2.56 9.23
CA THR A 276 -23.85 1.41 9.48
C THR A 276 -24.33 0.76 8.18
N GLU A 277 -24.79 1.55 7.21
CA GLU A 277 -25.24 1.03 5.92
C GLU A 277 -24.08 0.44 5.10
N LEU A 278 -22.90 1.08 5.15
CA LEU A 278 -21.68 0.55 4.54
C LEU A 278 -21.31 -0.82 5.14
N ARG A 279 -21.35 -0.97 6.47
CA ARG A 279 -21.09 -2.25 7.14
C ARG A 279 -22.08 -3.32 6.70
N LYS A 280 -23.37 -3.02 6.63
CA LYS A 280 -24.40 -3.95 6.14
C LYS A 280 -24.14 -4.38 4.69
N ALA A 281 -23.69 -3.46 3.85
CA ALA A 281 -23.40 -3.75 2.46
C ALA A 281 -22.14 -4.63 2.32
N VAL A 282 -21.04 -4.26 3.00
CA VAL A 282 -19.75 -4.91 2.84
C VAL A 282 -19.67 -6.28 3.49
N THR A 283 -20.46 -6.55 4.54
CA THR A 283 -20.45 -7.83 5.27
C THR A 283 -21.24 -8.96 4.59
N LYS A 284 -21.85 -8.70 3.43
CA LYS A 284 -22.44 -9.77 2.64
C LYS A 284 -21.37 -10.74 2.15
N ARG A 285 -21.57 -12.05 2.37
CA ARG A 285 -20.61 -13.10 2.03
C ARG A 285 -20.48 -13.27 0.51
N ASP A 286 -21.63 -13.36 -0.18
CA ASP A 286 -21.69 -13.49 -1.63
C ASP A 286 -21.17 -12.21 -2.31
N ALA A 287 -20.23 -12.36 -3.23
CA ALA A 287 -19.57 -11.24 -3.89
C ALA A 287 -20.52 -10.40 -4.76
N ALA A 288 -21.48 -11.04 -5.43
CA ALA A 288 -22.44 -10.33 -6.27
C ALA A 288 -23.45 -9.55 -5.44
N GLU A 289 -23.94 -10.12 -4.34
CA GLU A 289 -24.80 -9.42 -3.38
C GLU A 289 -24.07 -8.26 -2.71
N ARG A 290 -22.80 -8.45 -2.34
CA ARG A 290 -21.94 -7.41 -1.76
C ARG A 290 -21.74 -6.27 -2.75
N LYS A 291 -21.37 -6.59 -4.01
CA LYS A 291 -21.22 -5.60 -5.09
C LYS A 291 -22.51 -4.80 -5.28
N ALA A 292 -23.64 -5.48 -5.42
CA ALA A 292 -24.94 -4.83 -5.61
C ALA A 292 -25.32 -3.92 -4.43
N ALA A 293 -25.03 -4.34 -3.20
CA ALA A 293 -25.31 -3.56 -2.01
C ALA A 293 -24.38 -2.34 -1.88
N LEU A 294 -23.09 -2.49 -2.16
CA LEU A 294 -22.13 -1.39 -2.15
C LEU A 294 -22.47 -0.32 -3.19
N LEU A 295 -22.84 -0.70 -4.41
CA LEU A 295 -23.20 0.25 -5.46
C LEU A 295 -24.52 1.00 -5.15
N LYS A 296 -25.41 0.43 -4.36
CA LYS A 296 -26.64 1.12 -3.91
C LYS A 296 -26.41 2.20 -2.84
N LEU A 297 -25.25 2.22 -2.20
CA LEU A 297 -24.95 3.26 -1.19
C LEU A 297 -24.96 4.67 -1.79
N GLU A 298 -24.70 4.80 -3.11
CA GLU A 298 -24.76 6.09 -3.83
C GLU A 298 -26.13 6.76 -3.78
N ASP A 299 -27.20 5.96 -3.60
CA ASP A 299 -28.59 6.45 -3.51
C ASP A 299 -28.90 7.12 -2.16
N LEU A 300 -28.04 6.92 -1.15
CA LEU A 300 -28.23 7.49 0.18
C LEU A 300 -27.86 8.97 0.22
N TYR A 301 -28.64 9.76 0.94
CA TYR A 301 -28.29 11.14 1.23
C TYR A 301 -26.94 11.25 1.95
N GLU A 302 -26.72 10.37 2.91
CA GLU A 302 -25.51 10.31 3.73
C GLU A 302 -24.26 9.95 2.94
N PHE A 303 -24.38 9.32 1.76
CA PHE A 303 -23.23 9.02 0.90
C PHE A 303 -22.49 10.31 0.51
N LYS A 304 -23.21 11.30 -0.01
CA LYS A 304 -22.63 12.61 -0.41
C LYS A 304 -22.16 13.43 0.78
N ARG A 305 -22.79 13.26 1.93
CA ARG A 305 -22.38 13.89 3.18
C ARG A 305 -21.08 13.32 3.72
N SER A 306 -20.93 11.99 3.63
CA SER A 306 -19.77 11.26 4.10
C SER A 306 -18.60 11.30 3.10
N HIS A 307 -18.90 11.41 1.81
CA HIS A 307 -17.93 11.42 0.72
C HIS A 307 -18.28 12.52 -0.30
N PRO A 308 -17.95 13.80 0.00
CA PRO A 308 -18.04 14.88 -1.00
C PRO A 308 -17.18 14.57 -2.24
N THR A 309 -16.07 13.87 -2.02
CA THR A 309 -15.19 13.23 -3.00
C THR A 309 -14.96 11.78 -2.60
N VAL A 310 -14.82 10.85 -3.55
CA VAL A 310 -14.92 9.40 -3.28
C VAL A 310 -13.56 8.70 -3.11
N GLU A 311 -12.45 9.38 -3.28
CA GLU A 311 -11.10 8.80 -3.33
C GLU A 311 -10.76 8.00 -2.06
N HIS A 312 -11.24 8.44 -0.89
CA HIS A 312 -11.01 7.73 0.37
C HIS A 312 -11.87 6.47 0.54
N LEU A 313 -12.98 6.37 -0.21
CA LEU A 313 -13.86 5.18 -0.19
C LEU A 313 -13.46 4.15 -1.24
N THR A 314 -12.87 4.58 -2.36
CA THR A 314 -12.53 3.70 -3.50
C THR A 314 -11.65 2.51 -3.13
N PRO A 315 -10.67 2.59 -2.18
CA PRO A 315 -9.91 1.42 -1.75
C PRO A 315 -10.78 0.29 -1.15
N LEU A 316 -11.89 0.64 -0.47
CA LEU A 316 -12.82 -0.37 0.04
C LEU A 316 -13.48 -1.16 -1.09
N TYR A 317 -13.84 -0.49 -2.17
CA TYR A 317 -14.45 -1.15 -3.34
C TYR A 317 -13.46 -2.09 -4.02
N VAL A 318 -12.17 -1.69 -4.10
CA VAL A 318 -11.11 -2.59 -4.58
C VAL A 318 -10.97 -3.80 -3.64
N ALA A 319 -10.92 -3.59 -2.32
CA ALA A 319 -10.83 -4.68 -1.35
C ALA A 319 -12.02 -5.65 -1.47
N ALA A 320 -13.23 -5.12 -1.58
CA ALA A 320 -14.45 -5.92 -1.72
C ALA A 320 -14.45 -6.78 -3.01
N GLY A 321 -13.93 -6.24 -4.12
CA GLY A 321 -13.73 -6.98 -5.36
C GLY A 321 -12.66 -8.05 -5.24
N ALA A 322 -11.52 -7.73 -4.61
CA ALA A 322 -10.42 -8.66 -4.41
C ALA A 322 -10.76 -9.84 -3.48
N ALA A 323 -11.71 -9.63 -2.59
CA ALA A 323 -12.14 -10.64 -1.63
C ALA A 323 -12.84 -11.85 -2.27
N GLY A 324 -13.60 -11.66 -3.36
CA GLY A 324 -14.49 -12.70 -3.90
C GLY A 324 -15.57 -13.07 -2.88
N ASP A 325 -16.03 -14.31 -2.90
CA ASP A 325 -16.88 -14.86 -1.83
C ASP A 325 -16.02 -15.04 -0.58
N ALA A 326 -16.30 -14.28 0.46
CA ALA A 326 -15.47 -14.27 1.66
C ALA A 326 -16.32 -14.01 2.90
N GLU A 327 -15.89 -14.57 4.03
CA GLU A 327 -16.35 -14.12 5.33
C GLU A 327 -15.73 -12.75 5.62
N VAL A 328 -16.55 -11.84 6.15
CA VAL A 328 -16.18 -10.45 6.36
C VAL A 328 -16.34 -10.10 7.83
N GLU A 329 -15.24 -9.67 8.44
CA GLU A 329 -15.20 -9.34 9.86
C GLU A 329 -14.63 -7.93 10.06
N PRO A 330 -15.32 -7.05 10.79
CA PRO A 330 -14.72 -5.85 11.33
C PRO A 330 -13.56 -6.21 12.28
N VAL A 331 -12.50 -5.40 12.28
CA VAL A 331 -11.33 -5.60 13.15
C VAL A 331 -11.22 -4.46 14.14
N GLY A 332 -11.19 -4.80 15.43
CA GLY A 332 -11.04 -3.85 16.51
C GLY A 332 -12.33 -3.16 16.94
N VAL A 333 -12.22 -2.05 17.62
CA VAL A 333 -13.36 -1.27 18.11
C VAL A 333 -13.79 -0.23 17.08
N ASP A 334 -15.08 0.09 17.10
CA ASP A 334 -15.64 1.11 16.20
C ASP A 334 -15.23 2.51 16.64
N VAL A 335 -14.60 3.26 15.73
CA VAL A 335 -14.26 4.66 15.93
C VAL A 335 -14.92 5.49 14.83
N VAL A 336 -15.99 6.20 15.21
CA VAL A 336 -16.73 7.11 14.31
C VAL A 336 -16.83 8.48 14.98
N GLU A 337 -16.30 9.46 14.29
CA GLU A 337 -16.31 10.87 14.67
C GLU A 337 -17.17 11.69 13.68
N PRO A 338 -17.55 12.93 14.02
CA PRO A 338 -18.21 13.79 13.06
C PRO A 338 -17.37 13.98 11.77
N GLY A 339 -17.87 13.46 10.64
CA GLY A 339 -17.20 13.53 9.35
C GLY A 339 -16.10 12.48 9.11
N MET A 340 -15.84 11.56 10.06
CA MET A 340 -14.81 10.54 9.94
C MET A 340 -15.26 9.16 10.44
N SER A 341 -14.83 8.07 9.77
CA SER A 341 -14.93 6.71 10.30
C SER A 341 -13.68 5.89 9.95
N TYR A 342 -13.09 5.29 10.97
CA TYR A 342 -11.84 4.53 10.93
C TYR A 342 -12.11 3.03 10.90
N LEU A 343 -13.09 2.60 10.11
CA LEU A 343 -13.47 1.19 9.97
C LEU A 343 -12.30 0.37 9.43
N ASN A 344 -12.05 -0.77 10.07
CA ASN A 344 -11.13 -1.78 9.56
C ASN A 344 -11.89 -3.08 9.29
N ILE A 345 -11.58 -3.74 8.19
CA ILE A 345 -12.26 -4.96 7.74
C ILE A 345 -11.23 -5.98 7.30
N ARG A 346 -11.49 -7.23 7.68
CA ARG A 346 -10.80 -8.41 7.16
C ARG A 346 -11.78 -9.27 6.36
N PHE A 347 -11.38 -9.65 5.14
CA PHE A 347 -12.04 -10.62 4.28
C PHE A 347 -11.21 -11.91 4.28
N ARG A 348 -11.84 -13.03 4.65
CA ARG A 348 -11.20 -14.36 4.71
C ARG A 348 -11.71 -15.31 3.65
#